data_e3b5ff72668fc4faf59decc6a707ad81
#
_entry.id   e3b5ff72668fc4faf59decc6a707ad81
#
_cell.length_a   1.000
_cell.length_b   1.000
_cell.length_c   1.000
_cell.angle_alpha   90.00
_cell.angle_beta   90.00
_cell.angle_gamma   90.00
#
_symmetry.space_group_name_H-M   'P 1'
#
loop_
_entity.id
_entity.type
_entity.pdbx_description
1 polymer ?
#
loop_
_entity_poly.entity_id
_entity_poly.type
_entity_poly.pdbx_seq_one_letter_code
_entity_poly.pdbx_strand_id
1 'polypeptide(L)'
;MTTLGVLMMAYGTPRSLDEVEAYYTDIRRGRKPSPAELADLVRRYEAIGGVSPLREITERQAKAVEHVLNAQGETAFRVYLGMKHTEPRIADAVADMRRDGIERAIALVLAPHYSAMSVGTYHEQAREAARDGGPKLYCVNQWHLEPRFLDALASRVEEALRLCKSPEQAMVIFTAHSLPARILDMGDPYVDQLRESGEAVAKRLGLAHYTFGWQSAGRTQEPWLGPDLLEILESLAKEGYREVVVCSQGFVADHLEVLYDIDIEAKQRAEELGLKLVRTRQMNDDPDFVRAVADVIERAKRDAGW
;
A
#
# COMPACT_ATOMS: atom_id res chain seq x y z
N MET A 1 2.87 -14.15 31.08
CA MET A 1 1.99 -13.93 29.89
C MET A 1 2.83 -14.21 28.66
N THR A 2 2.30 -14.97 27.70
CA THR A 2 3.02 -15.26 26.45
C THR A 2 2.85 -14.06 25.53
N THR A 3 3.96 -13.46 25.06
CA THR A 3 3.93 -12.35 24.12
C THR A 3 3.58 -12.84 22.72
N LEU A 4 2.61 -12.23 22.07
CA LEU A 4 2.25 -12.51 20.69
C LEU A 4 3.03 -11.56 19.75
N GLY A 5 3.76 -12.13 18.80
CA GLY A 5 4.45 -11.36 17.79
C GLY A 5 3.48 -10.80 16.73
N VAL A 6 3.82 -9.65 16.18
CA VAL A 6 3.20 -9.11 14.96
C VAL A 6 4.30 -8.83 13.96
N LEU A 7 4.34 -9.57 12.86
CA LEU A 7 5.22 -9.32 11.74
C LEU A 7 4.52 -8.36 10.77
N MET A 8 4.79 -7.06 10.91
CA MET A 8 4.33 -6.05 9.96
C MET A 8 5.28 -5.98 8.78
N MET A 9 4.75 -6.16 7.57
CA MET A 9 5.57 -6.22 6.36
C MET A 9 5.23 -5.09 5.41
N ALA A 10 6.28 -4.51 4.81
CA ALA A 10 6.18 -3.46 3.81
C ALA A 10 7.21 -3.64 2.69
N TYR A 11 7.07 -2.85 1.62
CA TYR A 11 7.94 -2.97 0.44
C TYR A 11 9.38 -2.58 0.74
N GLY A 12 9.55 -1.51 1.50
CA GLY A 12 10.84 -0.88 1.76
C GLY A 12 11.17 0.20 0.74
N THR A 13 12.18 1.00 1.06
CA THR A 13 12.67 2.08 0.21
C THR A 13 14.14 2.35 0.53
N PRO A 14 14.99 2.81 -0.40
CA PRO A 14 16.37 3.18 -0.13
C PRO A 14 16.44 4.32 0.89
N ARG A 15 17.50 4.35 1.69
CA ARG A 15 17.76 5.39 2.72
C ARG A 15 18.38 6.64 2.13
N SER A 16 19.04 6.50 0.99
CA SER A 16 19.72 7.58 0.26
C SER A 16 19.75 7.27 -1.23
N LEU A 17 20.10 8.25 -2.04
CA LEU A 17 20.27 8.07 -3.48
C LEU A 17 21.36 7.05 -3.82
N ASP A 18 22.37 6.90 -2.97
CA ASP A 18 23.45 5.93 -3.17
C ASP A 18 22.98 4.47 -3.05
N GLU A 19 21.88 4.21 -2.32
CA GLU A 19 21.30 2.89 -2.17
C GLU A 19 20.33 2.51 -3.31
N VAL A 20 19.97 3.43 -4.20
CA VAL A 20 18.95 3.22 -5.26
C VAL A 20 19.35 2.10 -6.22
N GLU A 21 20.63 2.00 -6.64
CA GLU A 21 21.07 0.91 -7.53
C GLU A 21 20.91 -0.45 -6.87
N ALA A 22 21.33 -0.59 -5.60
CA ALA A 22 21.23 -1.84 -4.86
C ALA A 22 19.76 -2.25 -4.65
N TYR A 23 18.93 -1.30 -4.25
CA TYR A 23 17.47 -1.47 -4.09
C TYR A 23 16.80 -1.90 -5.40
N TYR A 24 17.09 -1.21 -6.50
CA TYR A 24 16.50 -1.53 -7.80
C TYR A 24 16.99 -2.89 -8.33
N THR A 25 18.24 -3.25 -8.07
CA THR A 25 18.81 -4.57 -8.38
C THR A 25 18.07 -5.67 -7.62
N ASP A 26 17.75 -5.46 -6.34
CA ASP A 26 17.00 -6.41 -5.51
C ASP A 26 15.57 -6.61 -6.05
N ILE A 27 14.84 -5.54 -6.37
CA ILE A 27 13.51 -5.62 -7.01
C ILE A 27 13.56 -6.44 -8.29
N ARG A 28 14.64 -6.32 -9.07
CA ARG A 28 14.87 -7.04 -10.33
C ARG A 28 15.48 -8.44 -10.14
N ARG A 29 15.42 -8.98 -8.92
CA ARG A 29 15.92 -10.31 -8.57
C ARG A 29 17.40 -10.50 -8.93
N GLY A 30 18.23 -9.52 -8.57
CA GLY A 30 19.68 -9.52 -8.78
C GLY A 30 20.13 -9.02 -10.17
N ARG A 31 19.21 -8.66 -11.07
CA ARG A 31 19.57 -8.08 -12.37
C ARG A 31 19.80 -6.59 -12.24
N LYS A 32 21.02 -6.14 -12.46
CA LYS A 32 21.34 -4.70 -12.42
C LYS A 32 20.51 -3.92 -13.44
N PRO A 33 20.01 -2.72 -13.09
CA PRO A 33 19.41 -1.82 -14.06
C PRO A 33 20.44 -1.31 -15.08
N SER A 34 20.00 -0.97 -16.26
CA SER A 34 20.82 -0.20 -17.18
C SER A 34 21.09 1.21 -16.64
N PRO A 35 22.15 1.91 -17.09
CA PRO A 35 22.40 3.29 -16.64
C PRO A 35 21.22 4.24 -16.86
N ALA A 36 20.46 4.06 -17.95
CA ALA A 36 19.29 4.87 -18.25
C ALA A 36 18.12 4.58 -17.28
N GLU A 37 17.85 3.30 -16.97
CA GLU A 37 16.82 2.91 -15.98
C GLU A 37 17.18 3.42 -14.58
N LEU A 38 18.46 3.33 -14.20
CA LEU A 38 18.92 3.83 -12.91
C LEU A 38 18.79 5.35 -12.83
N ALA A 39 19.25 6.08 -13.86
CA ALA A 39 19.16 7.53 -13.91
C ALA A 39 17.69 8.02 -13.84
N ASP A 40 16.76 7.32 -14.51
CA ASP A 40 15.34 7.65 -14.43
C ASP A 40 14.79 7.47 -13.01
N LEU A 41 15.14 6.36 -12.34
CA LEU A 41 14.68 6.13 -10.97
C LEU A 41 15.28 7.13 -9.97
N VAL A 42 16.57 7.45 -10.11
CA VAL A 42 17.23 8.48 -9.27
C VAL A 42 16.54 9.83 -9.47
N ARG A 43 16.28 10.23 -10.72
CA ARG A 43 15.58 11.49 -11.03
C ARG A 43 14.19 11.56 -10.38
N ARG A 44 13.45 10.44 -10.33
CA ARG A 44 12.14 10.36 -9.65
C ARG A 44 12.28 10.57 -8.14
N TYR A 45 13.32 9.98 -7.51
CA TYR A 45 13.62 10.23 -6.10
C TYR A 45 14.01 11.69 -5.86
N GLU A 46 14.86 12.26 -6.70
CA GLU A 46 15.24 13.70 -6.61
C GLU A 46 14.02 14.61 -6.72
N ALA A 47 13.09 14.30 -7.63
CA ALA A 47 11.87 15.09 -7.82
C ALA A 47 10.94 15.12 -6.60
N ILE A 48 10.97 14.10 -5.74
CA ILE A 48 10.20 14.06 -4.50
C ILE A 48 11.00 14.54 -3.27
N GLY A 49 12.21 15.07 -3.46
CA GLY A 49 13.06 15.61 -2.39
C GLY A 49 14.22 14.71 -1.97
N GLY A 50 14.55 13.66 -2.74
CA GLY A 50 15.75 12.83 -2.60
C GLY A 50 15.53 11.47 -1.96
N VAL A 51 14.59 11.32 -1.02
CA VAL A 51 14.22 10.04 -0.40
C VAL A 51 12.72 9.94 -0.21
N SER A 52 12.23 8.69 -0.22
CA SER A 52 10.82 8.42 0.07
C SER A 52 10.56 8.45 1.58
N PRO A 53 9.47 9.05 2.05
CA PRO A 53 9.11 9.05 3.47
C PRO A 53 8.60 7.69 3.98
N LEU A 54 8.45 6.69 3.10
CA LEU A 54 7.86 5.39 3.41
C LEU A 54 8.47 4.72 4.65
N ARG A 55 9.80 4.77 4.79
CA ARG A 55 10.50 4.12 5.90
C ARG A 55 10.06 4.68 7.24
N GLU A 56 10.15 6.00 7.39
CA GLU A 56 9.80 6.68 8.64
C GLU A 56 8.31 6.52 8.96
N ILE A 57 7.45 6.60 7.93
CA ILE A 57 6.01 6.37 8.08
C ILE A 57 5.76 4.94 8.59
N THR A 58 6.38 3.93 7.96
CA THR A 58 6.20 2.53 8.36
C THR A 58 6.68 2.27 9.80
N GLU A 59 7.80 2.87 10.20
CA GLU A 59 8.30 2.79 11.57
C GLU A 59 7.34 3.43 12.58
N ARG A 60 6.74 4.59 12.24
CA ARG A 60 5.71 5.21 13.09
C ARG A 60 4.43 4.38 13.14
N GLN A 61 3.98 3.83 12.01
CA GLN A 61 2.84 2.91 11.96
C GLN A 61 3.05 1.72 12.90
N ALA A 62 4.21 1.06 12.85
CA ALA A 62 4.50 -0.10 13.70
C ALA A 62 4.49 0.24 15.19
N LYS A 63 5.14 1.33 15.58
CA LYS A 63 5.17 1.81 16.97
C LYS A 63 3.76 2.18 17.47
N ALA A 64 2.98 2.87 16.65
CA ALA A 64 1.63 3.27 17.01
C ALA A 64 0.68 2.07 17.14
N VAL A 65 0.78 1.08 16.23
CA VAL A 65 0.01 -0.17 16.30
C VAL A 65 0.37 -0.94 17.56
N GLU A 66 1.66 -1.11 17.88
CA GLU A 66 2.10 -1.78 19.13
C GLU A 66 1.52 -1.09 20.37
N HIS A 67 1.57 0.24 20.38
CA HIS A 67 1.01 1.03 21.48
C HIS A 67 -0.50 0.79 21.66
N VAL A 68 -1.26 0.84 20.56
CA VAL A 68 -2.73 0.64 20.60
C VAL A 68 -3.08 -0.78 21.02
N LEU A 69 -2.40 -1.80 20.52
CA LEU A 69 -2.62 -3.21 20.89
C LEU A 69 -2.37 -3.45 22.38
N ASN A 70 -1.32 -2.85 22.94
CA ASN A 70 -0.97 -3.03 24.35
C ASN A 70 -1.78 -2.15 25.32
N ALA A 71 -2.47 -1.12 24.82
CA ALA A 71 -3.32 -0.27 25.66
C ALA A 71 -4.68 -0.91 26.00
N GLN A 72 -5.12 -1.93 25.26
CA GLN A 72 -6.50 -2.42 25.31
C GLN A 72 -6.67 -3.86 25.81
N GLY A 73 -5.60 -4.62 26.07
CA GLY A 73 -5.74 -6.05 26.26
C GLY A 73 -4.89 -6.70 27.35
N GLU A 74 -5.27 -7.94 27.68
CA GLU A 74 -4.52 -8.84 28.55
C GLU A 74 -3.35 -9.53 27.82
N THR A 75 -3.32 -9.48 26.49
CA THR A 75 -2.25 -10.05 25.65
C THR A 75 -1.17 -9.02 25.43
N ALA A 76 0.09 -9.36 25.73
CA ALA A 76 1.23 -8.55 25.37
C ALA A 76 1.56 -8.77 23.88
N PHE A 77 1.63 -7.69 23.12
CA PHE A 77 2.05 -7.72 21.71
C PHE A 77 3.43 -7.11 21.54
N ARG A 78 4.20 -7.63 20.62
CA ARG A 78 5.45 -7.03 20.15
C ARG A 78 5.48 -7.01 18.64
N VAL A 79 5.68 -5.81 18.06
CA VAL A 79 5.67 -5.59 16.62
C VAL A 79 7.10 -5.63 16.08
N TYR A 80 7.28 -6.38 15.01
CA TYR A 80 8.53 -6.51 14.26
C TYR A 80 8.29 -6.08 12.81
N LEU A 81 9.14 -5.18 12.32
CA LEU A 81 9.08 -4.74 10.92
C LEU A 81 9.96 -5.61 10.03
N GLY A 82 9.39 -6.09 8.92
CA GLY A 82 10.10 -6.79 7.87
C GLY A 82 9.86 -6.14 6.52
N MET A 83 10.94 -5.68 5.87
CA MET A 83 10.86 -5.10 4.52
C MET A 83 11.18 -6.14 3.47
N LYS A 84 10.49 -6.06 2.32
CA LYS A 84 10.70 -6.99 1.22
C LYS A 84 12.03 -6.73 0.49
N HIS A 85 12.37 -5.47 0.26
CA HIS A 85 13.49 -5.09 -0.62
C HIS A 85 14.60 -4.29 0.07
N THR A 86 14.45 -3.96 1.37
CA THR A 86 15.46 -3.24 2.17
C THR A 86 15.58 -3.82 3.56
N GLU A 87 16.57 -3.38 4.35
CA GLU A 87 16.70 -3.72 5.77
C GLU A 87 15.76 -2.90 6.67
N PRO A 88 15.28 -3.49 7.78
CA PRO A 88 15.42 -4.91 8.14
C PRO A 88 14.60 -5.80 7.19
N ARG A 89 15.20 -6.88 6.72
CA ARG A 89 14.49 -7.84 5.87
C ARG A 89 13.42 -8.60 6.66
N ILE A 90 12.45 -9.20 5.96
CA ILE A 90 11.47 -10.10 6.57
C ILE A 90 12.18 -11.21 7.36
N ALA A 91 13.27 -11.77 6.81
CA ALA A 91 14.06 -12.79 7.48
C ALA A 91 14.73 -12.29 8.77
N ASP A 92 15.20 -11.04 8.79
CA ASP A 92 15.80 -10.43 9.99
C ASP A 92 14.76 -10.27 11.10
N ALA A 93 13.57 -9.79 10.74
CA ALA A 93 12.45 -9.64 11.68
C ALA A 93 12.03 -11.00 12.30
N VAL A 94 11.99 -12.06 11.49
CA VAL A 94 11.69 -13.42 11.98
C VAL A 94 12.82 -13.96 12.87
N ALA A 95 14.09 -13.67 12.53
CA ALA A 95 15.24 -14.04 13.37
C ALA A 95 15.19 -13.31 14.72
N ASP A 96 14.80 -12.04 14.72
CA ASP A 96 14.62 -11.27 15.97
C ASP A 96 13.47 -11.85 16.82
N MET A 97 12.36 -12.22 16.21
CA MET A 97 11.27 -12.90 16.92
C MET A 97 11.74 -14.20 17.59
N ARG A 98 12.52 -15.02 16.86
CA ARG A 98 13.09 -16.25 17.41
C ARG A 98 14.01 -15.98 18.59
N ARG A 99 14.90 -14.98 18.47
CA ARG A 99 15.83 -14.57 19.55
C ARG A 99 15.07 -14.11 20.80
N ASP A 100 13.94 -13.42 20.59
CA ASP A 100 13.11 -12.91 21.66
C ASP A 100 12.12 -13.95 22.22
N GLY A 101 12.17 -15.20 21.76
CA GLY A 101 11.33 -16.30 22.23
C GLY A 101 9.86 -16.21 21.84
N ILE A 102 9.55 -15.51 20.74
CA ILE A 102 8.19 -15.45 20.19
C ILE A 102 7.84 -16.79 19.54
N GLU A 103 6.83 -17.46 20.07
CA GLU A 103 6.35 -18.77 19.57
C GLU A 103 5.25 -18.63 18.52
N ARG A 104 4.48 -17.53 18.54
CA ARG A 104 3.33 -17.29 17.66
C ARG A 104 3.35 -15.85 17.19
N ALA A 105 3.03 -15.61 15.92
CA ALA A 105 2.97 -14.27 15.39
C ALA A 105 1.88 -14.13 14.29
N ILE A 106 1.21 -12.97 14.31
CA ILE A 106 0.34 -12.53 13.21
C ILE A 106 1.22 -11.88 12.15
N ALA A 107 1.18 -12.37 10.93
CA ALA A 107 1.90 -11.80 9.79
C ALA A 107 0.94 -10.98 8.93
N LEU A 108 1.15 -9.66 8.88
CA LEU A 108 0.33 -8.68 8.18
C LEU A 108 1.18 -7.88 7.19
N VAL A 109 0.69 -7.76 5.96
CA VAL A 109 1.27 -6.82 4.98
C VAL A 109 0.51 -5.50 5.03
N LEU A 110 1.22 -4.37 4.99
CA LEU A 110 0.65 -3.03 4.89
C LEU A 110 0.13 -2.76 3.46
N ALA A 111 -0.63 -3.72 2.96
CA ALA A 111 -1.37 -3.69 1.69
C ALA A 111 -2.71 -4.40 1.90
N PRO A 112 -3.85 -3.68 1.76
CA PRO A 112 -5.16 -4.22 2.13
C PRO A 112 -5.66 -5.34 1.21
N HIS A 113 -5.26 -5.30 -0.06
CA HIS A 113 -5.77 -6.14 -1.14
C HIS A 113 -4.80 -7.28 -1.44
N TYR A 114 -5.31 -8.50 -1.52
CA TYR A 114 -4.50 -9.68 -1.81
C TYR A 114 -4.22 -9.82 -3.30
N SER A 115 -2.98 -10.12 -3.61
CA SER A 115 -2.57 -10.79 -4.84
C SER A 115 -1.50 -11.82 -4.54
N ALA A 116 -1.51 -12.95 -5.24
CA ALA A 116 -0.44 -13.93 -5.17
C ALA A 116 0.91 -13.34 -5.58
N MET A 117 0.91 -12.35 -6.49
CA MET A 117 2.11 -11.65 -6.96
C MET A 117 2.56 -10.50 -6.03
N SER A 118 1.73 -10.13 -5.05
CA SER A 118 2.03 -9.10 -4.06
C SER A 118 2.06 -9.70 -2.65
N VAL A 119 0.96 -9.62 -1.90
CA VAL A 119 0.84 -10.11 -0.50
C VAL A 119 1.30 -11.57 -0.36
N GLY A 120 0.95 -12.43 -1.33
CA GLY A 120 1.37 -13.83 -1.34
C GLY A 120 2.89 -14.00 -1.25
N THR A 121 3.65 -13.19 -1.97
CA THR A 121 5.12 -13.27 -1.96
C THR A 121 5.76 -12.86 -0.63
N TYR A 122 5.15 -11.94 0.11
CA TYR A 122 5.58 -11.58 1.47
C TYR A 122 5.37 -12.75 2.44
N HIS A 123 4.19 -13.38 2.34
CA HIS A 123 3.87 -14.54 3.18
C HIS A 123 4.78 -15.74 2.89
N GLU A 124 5.16 -15.95 1.62
CA GLU A 124 6.12 -16.99 1.25
C GLU A 124 7.49 -16.73 1.91
N GLN A 125 8.01 -15.49 1.81
CA GLN A 125 9.27 -15.12 2.46
C GLN A 125 9.20 -15.27 3.98
N ALA A 126 8.09 -14.87 4.60
CA ALA A 126 7.90 -15.00 6.05
C ALA A 126 7.87 -16.48 6.49
N ARG A 127 7.12 -17.33 5.78
CA ARG A 127 7.05 -18.78 6.07
C ARG A 127 8.39 -19.46 5.86
N GLU A 128 9.12 -19.10 4.80
CA GLU A 128 10.45 -19.63 4.55
C GLU A 128 11.40 -19.28 5.68
N ALA A 129 11.42 -18.01 6.12
CA ALA A 129 12.26 -17.56 7.22
C ALA A 129 11.89 -18.22 8.56
N ALA A 130 10.61 -18.57 8.77
CA ALA A 130 10.13 -19.19 10.00
C ALA A 130 10.27 -20.73 10.03
N ARG A 131 10.67 -21.36 8.92
CA ARG A 131 10.70 -22.84 8.77
C ARG A 131 11.55 -23.51 9.83
N ASP A 132 12.71 -22.96 10.13
CA ASP A 132 13.72 -23.58 11.01
C ASP A 132 13.69 -22.93 12.41
N GLY A 133 12.66 -23.23 13.19
CA GLY A 133 12.55 -22.79 14.57
C GLY A 133 12.10 -21.33 14.77
N GLY A 134 11.47 -20.73 13.76
CA GLY A 134 10.75 -19.45 13.89
C GLY A 134 9.36 -19.61 14.52
N PRO A 135 8.63 -18.51 14.69
CA PRO A 135 7.27 -18.52 15.25
C PRO A 135 6.29 -19.23 14.32
N LYS A 136 5.23 -19.82 14.89
CA LYS A 136 4.06 -20.23 14.12
C LYS A 136 3.36 -18.97 13.60
N LEU A 137 3.26 -18.82 12.27
CA LEU A 137 2.67 -17.66 11.62
C LEU A 137 1.19 -17.88 11.29
N TYR A 138 0.35 -16.91 11.64
CA TYR A 138 -0.98 -16.72 11.07
C TYR A 138 -0.91 -15.55 10.08
N CYS A 139 -1.06 -15.84 8.78
CA CYS A 139 -0.95 -14.86 7.71
C CYS A 139 -2.30 -14.21 7.40
N VAL A 140 -2.39 -12.91 7.52
CA VAL A 140 -3.57 -12.13 7.12
C VAL A 140 -3.47 -11.85 5.62
N ASN A 141 -4.28 -12.55 4.82
CA ASN A 141 -4.24 -12.41 3.37
C ASN A 141 -4.77 -11.06 2.89
N GLN A 142 -5.87 -10.59 3.48
CA GLN A 142 -6.58 -9.40 3.04
C GLN A 142 -7.30 -8.72 4.19
N TRP A 143 -7.49 -7.39 4.09
CA TRP A 143 -8.23 -6.62 5.07
C TRP A 143 -8.88 -5.36 4.47
N HIS A 144 -9.07 -5.37 3.14
CA HIS A 144 -9.62 -4.28 2.34
C HIS A 144 -11.07 -3.90 2.70
N LEU A 145 -11.83 -4.79 3.37
CA LEU A 145 -13.18 -4.51 3.87
C LEU A 145 -13.21 -4.24 5.38
N GLU A 146 -12.06 -4.02 6.03
CA GLU A 146 -12.05 -3.60 7.43
C GLU A 146 -12.87 -2.31 7.60
N PRO A 147 -13.90 -2.30 8.47
CA PRO A 147 -14.83 -1.16 8.55
C PRO A 147 -14.15 0.17 8.82
N ARG A 148 -13.19 0.23 9.78
CA ARG A 148 -12.45 1.47 10.09
C ARG A 148 -11.56 1.91 8.95
N PHE A 149 -10.98 0.98 8.19
CA PHE A 149 -10.20 1.31 7.00
C PHE A 149 -11.09 1.95 5.94
N LEU A 150 -12.28 1.39 5.69
CA LEU A 150 -13.24 1.96 4.75
C LEU A 150 -13.77 3.32 5.21
N ASP A 151 -13.99 3.51 6.51
CA ASP A 151 -14.41 4.80 7.07
C ASP A 151 -13.29 5.85 6.93
N ALA A 152 -12.03 5.45 7.16
CA ALA A 152 -10.89 6.32 6.94
C ALA A 152 -10.74 6.70 5.45
N LEU A 153 -10.88 5.75 4.52
CA LEU A 153 -10.89 6.05 3.08
C LEU A 153 -12.01 7.02 2.71
N ALA A 154 -13.23 6.78 3.19
CA ALA A 154 -14.37 7.65 2.96
C ALA A 154 -14.11 9.08 3.45
N SER A 155 -13.56 9.23 4.66
CA SER A 155 -13.16 10.54 5.21
C SER A 155 -12.15 11.25 4.30
N ARG A 156 -11.14 10.53 3.77
CA ARG A 156 -10.14 11.11 2.84
C ARG A 156 -10.75 11.58 1.53
N VAL A 157 -11.67 10.80 0.97
CA VAL A 157 -12.39 11.18 -0.25
C VAL A 157 -13.26 12.42 0.01
N GLU A 158 -13.99 12.44 1.12
CA GLU A 158 -14.81 13.58 1.50
C GLU A 158 -13.97 14.86 1.71
N GLU A 159 -12.84 14.75 2.40
CA GLU A 159 -11.87 15.86 2.57
C GLU A 159 -11.41 16.40 1.21
N ALA A 160 -11.08 15.54 0.27
CA ALA A 160 -10.60 15.92 -1.06
C ALA A 160 -11.72 16.54 -1.90
N LEU A 161 -12.94 16.01 -1.83
CA LEU A 161 -14.11 16.57 -2.51
C LEU A 161 -14.43 18.00 -2.04
N ARG A 162 -14.24 18.30 -0.75
CA ARG A 162 -14.43 19.67 -0.22
C ARG A 162 -13.47 20.71 -0.83
N LEU A 163 -12.38 20.27 -1.45
CA LEU A 163 -11.45 21.13 -2.17
C LEU A 163 -11.87 21.38 -3.63
N CYS A 164 -12.86 20.65 -4.12
CA CYS A 164 -13.46 20.87 -5.44
C CYS A 164 -14.48 22.01 -5.40
N LYS A 165 -14.65 22.70 -6.55
CA LYS A 165 -15.66 23.76 -6.69
C LYS A 165 -17.06 23.18 -6.81
N SER A 166 -17.17 22.02 -7.49
CA SER A 166 -18.42 21.30 -7.71
C SER A 166 -18.25 19.83 -7.28
N PRO A 167 -18.24 19.55 -5.97
CA PRO A 167 -17.96 18.20 -5.44
C PRO A 167 -18.89 17.13 -6.01
N GLU A 168 -20.16 17.47 -6.27
CA GLU A 168 -21.19 16.58 -6.82
C GLU A 168 -20.96 16.20 -8.28
N GLN A 169 -20.14 16.96 -9.01
CA GLN A 169 -19.77 16.72 -10.41
C GLN A 169 -18.34 16.20 -10.57
N ALA A 170 -17.57 16.20 -9.49
CA ALA A 170 -16.21 15.71 -9.53
C ALA A 170 -16.17 14.19 -9.72
N MET A 171 -15.26 13.71 -10.58
CA MET A 171 -15.03 12.28 -10.75
C MET A 171 -14.07 11.78 -9.68
N VAL A 172 -14.47 10.77 -8.91
CA VAL A 172 -13.58 10.09 -7.97
C VAL A 172 -12.94 8.88 -8.67
N ILE A 173 -11.61 8.85 -8.72
CA ILE A 173 -10.84 7.76 -9.33
C ILE A 173 -10.18 6.96 -8.21
N PHE A 174 -10.64 5.73 -7.97
CA PHE A 174 -9.98 4.80 -7.06
C PHE A 174 -8.84 4.11 -7.77
N THR A 175 -7.61 4.28 -7.27
CA THR A 175 -6.42 3.73 -7.94
C THR A 175 -5.64 2.76 -7.06
N ALA A 176 -4.86 1.90 -7.71
CA ALA A 176 -3.89 1.01 -7.10
C ALA A 176 -2.73 0.76 -8.06
N HIS A 177 -1.65 0.15 -7.54
CA HIS A 177 -0.53 -0.29 -8.37
C HIS A 177 -1.01 -1.31 -9.39
N SER A 178 -0.67 -1.08 -10.67
CA SER A 178 -0.92 -2.06 -11.73
C SER A 178 -0.11 -3.34 -11.47
N LEU A 179 -0.65 -4.46 -11.88
CA LEU A 179 0.01 -5.77 -11.88
C LEU A 179 -0.04 -6.37 -13.28
N PRO A 180 0.84 -7.33 -13.62
CA PRO A 180 0.76 -8.04 -14.89
C PRO A 180 -0.63 -8.61 -15.14
N ALA A 181 -1.20 -8.33 -16.31
CA ALA A 181 -2.60 -8.68 -16.64
C ALA A 181 -2.90 -10.19 -16.53
N ARG A 182 -1.87 -11.04 -16.62
CA ARG A 182 -2.02 -12.50 -16.42
C ARG A 182 -2.62 -12.90 -15.08
N ILE A 183 -2.64 -12.01 -14.06
CA ILE A 183 -3.31 -12.31 -12.79
C ILE A 183 -4.80 -12.59 -12.99
N LEU A 184 -5.42 -12.02 -14.02
CA LEU A 184 -6.83 -12.26 -14.36
C LEU A 184 -7.06 -13.74 -14.74
N ASP A 185 -6.13 -14.32 -15.51
CA ASP A 185 -6.19 -15.73 -15.93
C ASP A 185 -5.89 -16.70 -14.77
N MET A 186 -5.24 -16.20 -13.71
CA MET A 186 -4.92 -16.97 -12.50
C MET A 186 -6.07 -16.99 -11.47
N GLY A 187 -7.15 -16.27 -11.73
CA GLY A 187 -8.24 -16.10 -10.74
C GLY A 187 -7.79 -15.34 -9.48
N ASP A 188 -6.82 -14.44 -9.62
CA ASP A 188 -6.32 -13.63 -8.52
C ASP A 188 -7.38 -12.58 -8.11
N PRO A 189 -7.74 -12.47 -6.82
CA PRO A 189 -8.84 -11.62 -6.39
C PRO A 189 -8.51 -10.12 -6.34
N TYR A 190 -7.31 -9.71 -6.72
CA TYR A 190 -6.81 -8.34 -6.55
C TYR A 190 -7.74 -7.26 -7.12
N VAL A 191 -8.17 -7.46 -8.37
CA VAL A 191 -9.05 -6.51 -9.07
C VAL A 191 -10.42 -6.42 -8.39
N ASP A 192 -10.99 -7.56 -8.03
CA ASP A 192 -12.30 -7.62 -7.39
C ASP A 192 -12.27 -6.97 -6.00
N GLN A 193 -11.24 -7.25 -5.20
CA GLN A 193 -11.07 -6.65 -3.88
C GLN A 193 -10.90 -5.12 -3.94
N LEU A 194 -10.20 -4.60 -4.95
CA LEU A 194 -10.08 -3.16 -5.17
C LEU A 194 -11.42 -2.52 -5.54
N ARG A 195 -12.23 -3.22 -6.34
CA ARG A 195 -13.59 -2.78 -6.64
C ARG A 195 -14.47 -2.83 -5.40
N GLU A 196 -14.46 -3.92 -4.66
CA GLU A 196 -15.25 -4.07 -3.43
C GLU A 196 -15.00 -2.93 -2.43
N SER A 197 -13.73 -2.58 -2.18
CA SER A 197 -13.42 -1.48 -1.26
C SER A 197 -13.82 -0.11 -1.83
N GLY A 198 -13.53 0.17 -3.10
CA GLY A 198 -13.91 1.44 -3.74
C GLY A 198 -15.44 1.63 -3.82
N GLU A 199 -16.18 0.59 -4.20
CA GLU A 199 -17.64 0.59 -4.21
C GLU A 199 -18.24 0.75 -2.81
N ALA A 200 -17.64 0.11 -1.80
CA ALA A 200 -18.04 0.29 -0.41
C ALA A 200 -17.86 1.75 0.05
N VAL A 201 -16.77 2.42 -0.35
CA VAL A 201 -16.54 3.84 -0.07
C VAL A 201 -17.52 4.70 -0.87
N ALA A 202 -17.70 4.44 -2.17
CA ALA A 202 -18.63 5.17 -3.02
C ALA A 202 -20.07 5.11 -2.46
N LYS A 203 -20.49 3.93 -2.01
CA LYS A 203 -21.80 3.75 -1.38
C LYS A 203 -21.94 4.53 -0.06
N ARG A 204 -20.90 4.55 0.79
CA ARG A 204 -20.91 5.32 2.05
C ARG A 204 -21.11 6.82 1.81
N LEU A 205 -20.50 7.33 0.76
CA LEU A 205 -20.53 8.76 0.42
C LEU A 205 -21.66 9.14 -0.57
N GLY A 206 -22.38 8.16 -1.12
CA GLY A 206 -23.40 8.42 -2.14
C GLY A 206 -22.80 9.00 -3.43
N LEU A 207 -21.60 8.58 -3.84
CA LEU A 207 -20.94 9.11 -5.03
C LEU A 207 -21.70 8.73 -6.30
N ALA A 208 -22.06 9.73 -7.09
CA ALA A 208 -22.67 9.53 -8.40
C ALA A 208 -21.65 9.28 -9.51
N HIS A 209 -20.43 9.84 -9.36
CA HIS A 209 -19.36 9.80 -10.35
C HIS A 209 -18.11 9.20 -9.74
N TYR A 210 -17.82 7.94 -10.08
CA TYR A 210 -16.56 7.27 -9.69
C TYR A 210 -16.14 6.24 -10.73
N THR A 211 -14.86 5.97 -10.77
CA THR A 211 -14.27 4.95 -11.64
C THR A 211 -13.03 4.34 -10.98
N PHE A 212 -12.44 3.32 -11.63
CA PHE A 212 -11.27 2.62 -11.17
C PHE A 212 -10.14 2.75 -12.18
N GLY A 213 -8.91 2.84 -11.70
CA GLY A 213 -7.74 2.96 -12.53
C GLY A 213 -6.49 2.38 -11.90
N TRP A 214 -5.46 2.31 -12.72
CA TRP A 214 -4.19 1.71 -12.34
C TRP A 214 -3.07 2.72 -12.53
N GLN A 215 -1.99 2.55 -11.77
CA GLN A 215 -0.80 3.38 -11.85
C GLN A 215 0.47 2.53 -11.70
N SER A 216 1.62 3.13 -12.00
CA SER A 216 2.93 2.55 -11.70
C SER A 216 3.18 1.20 -12.39
N ALA A 217 2.61 0.98 -13.59
CA ALA A 217 2.84 -0.23 -14.36
C ALA A 217 4.34 -0.45 -14.63
N GLY A 218 4.79 -1.70 -14.49
CA GLY A 218 6.18 -2.04 -14.75
C GLY A 218 6.54 -1.92 -16.23
N ARG A 219 7.77 -1.54 -16.52
CA ARG A 219 8.30 -1.39 -17.88
C ARG A 219 8.76 -2.75 -18.43
N THR A 220 7.83 -3.69 -18.57
CA THR A 220 8.06 -5.01 -19.14
C THR A 220 7.33 -5.15 -20.48
N GLN A 221 7.65 -6.21 -21.24
CA GLN A 221 6.96 -6.49 -22.51
C GLN A 221 5.57 -7.12 -22.33
N GLU A 222 5.30 -7.66 -21.16
CA GLU A 222 3.97 -8.23 -20.85
C GLU A 222 2.94 -7.13 -20.59
N PRO A 223 1.66 -7.36 -20.93
CA PRO A 223 0.59 -6.43 -20.64
C PRO A 223 0.35 -6.30 -19.12
N TRP A 224 -0.01 -5.10 -18.69
CA TRP A 224 -0.34 -4.76 -17.31
C TRP A 224 -1.83 -4.40 -17.20
N LEU A 225 -2.37 -4.40 -15.98
CA LEU A 225 -3.74 -3.97 -15.74
C LEU A 225 -3.94 -2.51 -16.19
N GLY A 226 -5.06 -2.26 -16.85
CA GLY A 226 -5.47 -0.94 -17.33
C GLY A 226 -6.97 -0.70 -17.09
N PRO A 227 -7.49 0.50 -17.37
CA PRO A 227 -6.76 1.65 -17.94
C PRO A 227 -5.79 2.31 -16.96
N ASP A 228 -4.72 2.91 -17.49
CA ASP A 228 -3.77 3.71 -16.71
C ASP A 228 -4.42 5.04 -16.26
N LEU A 229 -3.97 5.58 -15.13
CA LEU A 229 -4.50 6.84 -14.59
C LEU A 229 -4.42 8.00 -15.60
N LEU A 230 -3.34 8.10 -16.37
CA LEU A 230 -3.18 9.17 -17.37
C LEU A 230 -4.18 9.01 -18.52
N GLU A 231 -4.46 7.78 -18.96
CA GLU A 231 -5.49 7.49 -19.97
C GLU A 231 -6.89 7.86 -19.48
N ILE A 232 -7.18 7.60 -18.20
CA ILE A 232 -8.44 7.98 -17.58
C ILE A 232 -8.59 9.50 -17.57
N LEU A 233 -7.56 10.25 -17.18
CA LEU A 233 -7.59 11.72 -17.19
C LEU A 233 -7.89 12.27 -18.57
N GLU A 234 -7.29 11.70 -19.65
CA GLU A 234 -7.56 12.09 -21.02
C GLU A 234 -9.01 11.83 -21.43
N SER A 235 -9.57 10.69 -21.03
CA SER A 235 -10.98 10.34 -21.33
C SER A 235 -11.93 11.31 -20.64
N LEU A 236 -11.72 11.53 -19.34
CA LEU A 236 -12.56 12.42 -18.53
C LEU A 236 -12.54 13.88 -19.05
N ALA A 237 -11.37 14.36 -19.50
CA ALA A 237 -11.27 15.70 -20.10
C ALA A 237 -12.12 15.82 -21.37
N LYS A 238 -12.10 14.77 -22.25
CA LYS A 238 -12.93 14.69 -23.47
C LYS A 238 -14.43 14.59 -23.15
N GLU A 239 -14.77 13.90 -22.06
CA GLU A 239 -16.15 13.76 -21.56
C GLU A 239 -16.69 15.05 -20.91
N GLY A 240 -15.83 16.05 -20.70
CA GLY A 240 -16.23 17.36 -20.20
C GLY A 240 -16.07 17.56 -18.70
N TYR A 241 -15.51 16.59 -17.97
CA TYR A 241 -15.15 16.79 -16.55
C TYR A 241 -14.16 17.95 -16.40
N ARG A 242 -14.14 18.54 -15.21
CA ARG A 242 -13.24 19.66 -14.87
C ARG A 242 -12.49 19.43 -13.56
N GLU A 243 -13.00 18.57 -12.70
CA GLU A 243 -12.42 18.27 -11.40
C GLU A 243 -12.39 16.74 -11.20
N VAL A 244 -11.26 16.23 -10.74
CA VAL A 244 -11.05 14.82 -10.42
C VAL A 244 -10.43 14.68 -9.04
N VAL A 245 -10.88 13.69 -8.30
CA VAL A 245 -10.31 13.29 -7.02
C VAL A 245 -9.66 11.92 -7.20
N VAL A 246 -8.36 11.81 -6.95
CA VAL A 246 -7.63 10.53 -7.02
C VAL A 246 -7.48 9.96 -5.62
N CYS A 247 -8.08 8.81 -5.38
CA CYS A 247 -7.96 8.03 -4.15
C CYS A 247 -7.10 6.80 -4.41
N SER A 248 -5.83 6.85 -4.02
CA SER A 248 -4.89 5.74 -4.18
C SER A 248 -5.09 4.68 -3.10
N GLN A 249 -6.28 4.05 -3.08
CA GLN A 249 -6.73 3.09 -2.06
C GLN A 249 -5.87 1.83 -1.93
N GLY A 250 -5.10 1.50 -2.96
CA GLY A 250 -4.16 0.37 -2.93
C GLY A 250 -2.92 0.60 -2.07
N PHE A 251 -2.71 1.83 -1.61
CA PHE A 251 -1.56 2.22 -0.78
C PHE A 251 -2.01 2.81 0.55
N VAL A 252 -1.21 2.61 1.57
CA VAL A 252 -1.52 3.09 2.93
C VAL A 252 -0.51 4.10 3.48
N ALA A 253 0.49 4.48 2.68
CA ALA A 253 1.53 5.43 3.06
C ALA A 253 2.00 6.24 1.85
N ASP A 254 2.43 7.49 2.08
CA ASP A 254 3.15 8.26 1.09
C ASP A 254 4.49 7.58 0.77
N HIS A 255 4.77 7.42 -0.51
CA HIS A 255 6.00 6.83 -1.04
C HIS A 255 6.25 7.32 -2.48
N LEU A 256 7.35 6.88 -3.09
CA LEU A 256 7.78 7.35 -4.40
C LEU A 256 6.65 7.33 -5.44
N GLU A 257 5.93 6.21 -5.59
CA GLU A 257 4.91 6.07 -6.64
C GLU A 257 3.68 6.96 -6.40
N VAL A 258 3.31 7.22 -5.15
CA VAL A 258 2.24 8.19 -4.84
C VAL A 258 2.70 9.61 -5.10
N LEU A 259 3.89 9.97 -4.61
CA LEU A 259 4.39 11.34 -4.67
C LEU A 259 4.85 11.71 -6.08
N TYR A 260 5.39 10.76 -6.85
CA TYR A 260 5.84 11.03 -8.21
C TYR A 260 4.72 10.81 -9.23
N ASP A 261 4.13 9.61 -9.28
CA ASP A 261 3.21 9.26 -10.36
C ASP A 261 1.88 10.04 -10.24
N ILE A 262 1.44 10.38 -9.00
CA ILE A 262 0.19 11.15 -8.81
C ILE A 262 0.45 12.63 -8.63
N ASP A 263 1.30 13.03 -7.65
CA ASP A 263 1.45 14.44 -7.29
C ASP A 263 2.29 15.24 -8.30
N ILE A 264 3.11 14.58 -9.12
CA ILE A 264 3.90 15.22 -10.17
C ILE A 264 3.34 14.87 -11.54
N GLU A 265 3.40 13.60 -11.96
CA GLU A 265 3.12 13.21 -13.36
C GLU A 265 1.62 13.34 -13.69
N ALA A 266 0.74 12.72 -12.92
CA ALA A 266 -0.71 12.81 -13.17
C ALA A 266 -1.25 14.22 -12.94
N LYS A 267 -0.72 14.96 -11.95
CA LYS A 267 -1.11 16.35 -11.72
C LYS A 267 -0.70 17.26 -12.87
N GLN A 268 0.52 17.12 -13.38
CA GLN A 268 0.97 17.86 -14.56
C GLN A 268 0.07 17.54 -15.76
N ARG A 269 -0.20 16.24 -15.98
CA ARG A 269 -1.08 15.82 -17.10
C ARG A 269 -2.49 16.37 -16.97
N ALA A 270 -3.06 16.38 -15.77
CA ALA A 270 -4.37 16.96 -15.49
C ALA A 270 -4.39 18.47 -15.82
N GLU A 271 -3.35 19.22 -15.43
CA GLU A 271 -3.23 20.64 -15.73
C GLU A 271 -3.17 20.92 -17.26
N GLU A 272 -2.40 20.12 -18.00
CA GLU A 272 -2.34 20.17 -19.49
C GLU A 272 -3.72 19.94 -20.14
N LEU A 273 -4.55 19.09 -19.53
CA LEU A 273 -5.89 18.75 -19.97
C LEU A 273 -6.97 19.73 -19.48
N GLY A 274 -6.62 20.72 -18.67
CA GLY A 274 -7.54 21.67 -18.06
C GLY A 274 -8.40 21.04 -16.95
N LEU A 275 -7.93 19.96 -16.34
CA LEU A 275 -8.53 19.31 -15.19
C LEU A 275 -7.87 19.81 -13.90
N LYS A 276 -8.66 20.00 -12.85
CA LYS A 276 -8.14 20.16 -11.49
C LYS A 276 -8.09 18.80 -10.83
N LEU A 277 -6.89 18.33 -10.52
CA LEU A 277 -6.67 17.08 -9.79
C LEU A 277 -6.45 17.35 -8.32
N VAL A 278 -7.20 16.66 -7.47
CA VAL A 278 -7.01 16.63 -6.01
C VAL A 278 -6.73 15.18 -5.60
N ARG A 279 -5.57 14.92 -5.01
CA ARG A 279 -5.27 13.61 -4.42
C ARG A 279 -5.73 13.55 -2.97
N THR A 280 -6.33 12.44 -2.57
CA THR A 280 -6.62 12.17 -1.15
C THR A 280 -5.32 12.05 -0.35
N ARG A 281 -5.31 12.53 0.89
CA ARG A 281 -4.18 12.24 1.80
C ARG A 281 -4.04 10.73 1.99
N GLN A 282 -2.81 10.24 2.12
CA GLN A 282 -2.57 8.85 2.51
C GLN A 282 -2.90 8.63 3.98
N MET A 283 -3.09 7.35 4.35
CA MET A 283 -3.35 6.97 5.73
C MET A 283 -2.18 7.30 6.64
N ASN A 284 -0.97 7.04 6.18
CA ASN A 284 0.25 7.19 6.95
C ASN A 284 0.08 6.60 8.37
N ASP A 285 0.47 7.31 9.41
CA ASP A 285 0.34 6.92 10.82
C ASP A 285 -0.88 7.56 11.51
N ASP A 286 -1.92 7.92 10.77
CA ASP A 286 -3.14 8.50 11.33
C ASP A 286 -3.81 7.55 12.34
N PRO A 287 -4.33 8.08 13.45
CA PRO A 287 -4.89 7.28 14.53
C PRO A 287 -6.00 6.31 14.10
N ASP A 288 -6.85 6.71 13.15
CA ASP A 288 -7.95 5.87 12.67
C ASP A 288 -7.43 4.69 11.83
N PHE A 289 -6.41 4.91 11.02
CA PHE A 289 -5.73 3.85 10.30
C PHE A 289 -4.99 2.89 11.24
N VAL A 290 -4.28 3.43 12.22
CA VAL A 290 -3.58 2.62 13.25
C VAL A 290 -4.57 1.72 13.99
N ARG A 291 -5.76 2.24 14.36
CA ARG A 291 -6.82 1.45 14.99
C ARG A 291 -7.39 0.39 14.04
N ALA A 292 -7.57 0.70 12.75
CA ALA A 292 -8.00 -0.27 11.76
C ALA A 292 -7.03 -1.47 11.68
N VAL A 293 -5.72 -1.20 11.63
CA VAL A 293 -4.69 -2.25 11.62
C VAL A 293 -4.71 -3.05 12.93
N ALA A 294 -4.89 -2.41 14.08
CA ALA A 294 -5.00 -3.10 15.36
C ALA A 294 -6.23 -4.02 15.41
N ASP A 295 -7.39 -3.57 14.91
CA ASP A 295 -8.62 -4.38 14.82
C ASP A 295 -8.43 -5.60 13.91
N VAL A 296 -7.70 -5.45 12.80
CA VAL A 296 -7.32 -6.57 11.92
C VAL A 296 -6.46 -7.61 12.67
N ILE A 297 -5.47 -7.15 13.43
CA ILE A 297 -4.57 -8.02 14.19
C ILE A 297 -5.34 -8.76 15.30
N GLU A 298 -6.21 -8.07 16.04
CA GLU A 298 -7.04 -8.67 17.07
C GLU A 298 -8.05 -9.69 16.49
N ARG A 299 -8.61 -9.42 15.33
CA ARG A 299 -9.45 -10.39 14.62
C ARG A 299 -8.62 -11.61 14.20
N ALA A 300 -7.46 -11.40 13.60
CA ALA A 300 -6.56 -12.48 13.18
C ALA A 300 -6.13 -13.37 14.36
N LYS A 301 -5.89 -12.79 15.54
CA LYS A 301 -5.61 -13.53 16.78
C LYS A 301 -6.77 -14.44 17.16
N ARG A 302 -8.02 -13.93 17.12
CA ARG A 302 -9.23 -14.76 17.39
C ARG A 302 -9.40 -15.89 16.38
N ASP A 303 -9.21 -15.58 15.09
CA ASP A 303 -9.33 -16.56 14.00
C ASP A 303 -8.25 -17.65 14.08
N ALA A 304 -7.07 -17.31 14.58
CA ALA A 304 -5.98 -18.25 14.85
C ALA A 304 -6.21 -19.09 16.13
N GLY A 305 -7.21 -18.77 16.95
CA GLY A 305 -7.47 -19.43 18.24
C GLY A 305 -6.41 -19.12 19.31
N TRP A 306 -5.88 -17.90 19.33
CA TRP A 306 -4.78 -17.48 20.22
C TRP A 306 -5.20 -16.46 21.26
#